data_7d9354e77bae7a17588aeca99483cc79
#
_entry.id   7d9354e77bae7a17588aeca99483cc79
#
_cell.length_a   1.000
_cell.length_b   1.000
_cell.length_c   1.000
_cell.angle_alpha   90.00
_cell.angle_beta   90.00
_cell.angle_gamma   90.00
#
_symmetry.space_group_name_H-M   'P 1'
#
loop_
_entity.id
_entity.type
_entity.pdbx_description
1 polymer ?
#
loop_
_entity_poly.entity_id
_entity_poly.type
_entity_poly.pdbx_seq_one_letter_code
_entity_poly.pdbx_strand_id
1 'polypeptide(L)'
;MSELRISRLGFGLSGIAGSGNFIHQQRLVRTAIDAGITHFDVAPFYGSGDAEKILGDILRDCPEQVTVTTKFGLLPAKVPGKLRAIVRPVLRRVKGLKQLAVKLINYSHRPDIQCFKPGDLLASAEASMRKLQRPANIFLLHDMVRVHSESEAVVGELHQLKKTGYAALTGISGSEADLRELCLAHPAVYSVTQLENSLSNPADLGFFKSSGISSITHRAIMGGFEHLNFLFRFRPGFGQIWEREIGLDVSNQDVLMQVILELALFENQAGTVLFSSTRPERIKIAAAAVQKPLLTEVQCEGIRRLFQDVYQHPPDRRH
;
A
#
# COMPACT_ATOMS: atom_id res chain seq x y z
N MET A 1 -7.32 27.06 -1.17
CA MET A 1 -6.73 25.83 -1.75
C MET A 1 -7.79 24.75 -1.61
N SER A 2 -8.21 24.12 -2.71
CA SER A 2 -9.16 23.00 -2.65
C SER A 2 -8.52 21.88 -1.85
N GLU A 3 -9.25 21.39 -0.86
CA GLU A 3 -8.83 20.26 -0.03
C GLU A 3 -8.56 19.04 -0.93
N LEU A 4 -7.40 18.41 -0.79
CA LEU A 4 -7.02 17.25 -1.62
C LEU A 4 -7.94 16.08 -1.25
N ARG A 5 -8.87 15.73 -2.13
CA ARG A 5 -9.77 14.60 -1.93
C ARG A 5 -9.12 13.32 -2.42
N ILE A 6 -8.92 12.38 -1.51
CA ILE A 6 -8.34 11.06 -1.79
C ILE A 6 -9.45 10.02 -1.57
N SER A 7 -9.61 9.06 -2.50
CA SER A 7 -10.60 7.99 -2.33
C SER A 7 -10.27 7.11 -1.13
N ARG A 8 -11.31 6.62 -0.45
CA ARG A 8 -11.21 5.76 0.74
C ARG A 8 -10.44 4.44 0.44
N LEU A 9 -10.61 3.93 -0.76
CA LEU A 9 -9.84 2.81 -1.30
C LEU A 9 -8.87 3.35 -2.35
N GLY A 10 -7.59 2.99 -2.25
CA GLY A 10 -6.55 3.32 -3.21
C GLY A 10 -6.03 2.08 -3.94
N PHE A 11 -5.53 2.25 -5.17
CA PHE A 11 -5.00 1.16 -5.97
C PHE A 11 -3.47 1.18 -5.99
N GLY A 12 -2.87 0.17 -5.36
CA GLY A 12 -1.42 -0.04 -5.30
C GLY A 12 -0.88 -0.69 -6.58
N LEU A 13 0.18 -0.13 -7.13
CA LEU A 13 0.74 -0.51 -8.43
C LEU A 13 2.03 -1.34 -8.35
N SER A 14 2.38 -1.88 -7.18
CA SER A 14 3.61 -2.67 -7.02
C SER A 14 3.72 -3.88 -7.95
N GLY A 15 2.58 -4.49 -8.32
CA GLY A 15 2.49 -5.64 -9.22
C GLY A 15 2.19 -5.31 -10.69
N ILE A 16 1.95 -4.04 -11.05
CA ILE A 16 1.40 -3.69 -12.37
C ILE A 16 2.29 -4.07 -13.53
N ALA A 17 3.60 -3.85 -13.41
CA ALA A 17 4.53 -4.16 -14.50
C ALA A 17 4.67 -5.66 -14.78
N GLY A 18 4.27 -6.51 -13.83
CA GLY A 18 4.21 -7.98 -13.96
C GLY A 18 2.84 -8.51 -14.38
N SER A 19 1.82 -7.65 -14.46
CA SER A 19 0.42 -8.06 -14.65
C SER A 19 0.01 -8.37 -16.10
N GLY A 20 0.92 -8.28 -17.06
CA GLY A 20 0.64 -8.54 -18.46
C GLY A 20 1.19 -7.47 -19.39
N ASN A 21 0.55 -7.29 -20.54
CA ASN A 21 0.88 -6.24 -21.49
C ASN A 21 0.21 -4.89 -21.10
N PHE A 22 0.58 -3.83 -21.82
CA PHE A 22 0.07 -2.48 -21.57
C PHE A 22 -1.46 -2.37 -21.63
N ILE A 23 -2.10 -3.08 -22.55
CA ILE A 23 -3.57 -3.10 -22.68
C ILE A 23 -4.22 -3.64 -21.40
N HIS A 24 -3.67 -4.72 -20.85
CA HIS A 24 -4.17 -5.28 -19.58
C HIS A 24 -3.93 -4.34 -18.41
N GLN A 25 -2.75 -3.71 -18.34
CA GLN A 25 -2.41 -2.71 -17.31
C GLN A 25 -3.35 -1.50 -17.37
N GLN A 26 -3.62 -1.01 -18.57
CA GLN A 26 -4.60 0.05 -18.81
C GLN A 26 -6.00 -0.37 -18.34
N ARG A 27 -6.43 -1.60 -18.67
CA ARG A 27 -7.71 -2.14 -18.22
C ARG A 27 -7.82 -2.17 -16.68
N LEU A 28 -6.75 -2.55 -15.97
CA LEU A 28 -6.76 -2.56 -14.49
C LEU A 28 -6.97 -1.15 -13.93
N VAL A 29 -6.20 -0.17 -14.41
CA VAL A 29 -6.30 1.22 -13.95
C VAL A 29 -7.67 1.81 -14.28
N ARG A 30 -8.17 1.61 -15.52
CA ARG A 30 -9.51 2.06 -15.92
C ARG A 30 -10.60 1.41 -15.10
N THR A 31 -10.53 0.09 -14.85
CA THR A 31 -11.49 -0.60 -13.98
C THR A 31 -11.50 -0.01 -12.56
N ALA A 32 -10.34 0.40 -12.04
CA ALA A 32 -10.26 1.06 -10.74
C ALA A 32 -10.97 2.43 -10.76
N ILE A 33 -10.71 3.26 -11.77
CA ILE A 33 -11.35 4.58 -11.94
C ILE A 33 -12.86 4.44 -12.08
N ASP A 34 -13.32 3.56 -12.98
CA ASP A 34 -14.74 3.29 -13.24
C ASP A 34 -15.47 2.80 -11.97
N ALA A 35 -14.74 2.14 -11.08
CA ALA A 35 -15.24 1.68 -9.79
C ALA A 35 -15.09 2.72 -8.66
N GLY A 36 -14.73 3.97 -8.96
CA GLY A 36 -14.61 5.06 -7.98
C GLY A 36 -13.31 5.06 -7.17
N ILE A 37 -12.31 4.24 -7.55
CA ILE A 37 -10.98 4.24 -6.94
C ILE A 37 -10.13 5.26 -7.69
N THR A 38 -9.93 6.43 -7.13
CA THR A 38 -9.24 7.56 -7.77
C THR A 38 -7.87 7.87 -7.18
N HIS A 39 -7.43 7.10 -6.20
CA HIS A 39 -6.09 7.21 -5.63
C HIS A 39 -5.18 6.06 -6.09
N PHE A 40 -3.99 6.40 -6.62
CA PHE A 40 -2.99 5.45 -7.11
C PHE A 40 -1.69 5.57 -6.34
N ASP A 41 -1.20 4.44 -5.84
CA ASP A 41 0.06 4.36 -5.10
C ASP A 41 1.13 3.66 -5.92
N VAL A 42 2.23 4.36 -6.18
CA VAL A 42 3.36 3.89 -6.98
C VAL A 42 4.69 4.23 -6.30
N ALA A 43 5.78 3.70 -6.80
CA ALA A 43 7.14 4.06 -6.37
C ALA A 43 8.15 3.87 -7.50
N PRO A 44 9.29 4.58 -7.48
CA PRO A 44 10.32 4.49 -8.52
C PRO A 44 10.85 3.08 -8.78
N PHE A 45 10.90 2.22 -7.75
CA PHE A 45 11.41 0.85 -7.91
C PHE A 45 10.33 -0.17 -8.29
N TYR A 46 9.03 0.18 -8.22
CA TYR A 46 7.97 -0.75 -8.57
C TYR A 46 8.07 -1.18 -10.03
N GLY A 47 7.80 -2.46 -10.27
CA GLY A 47 7.91 -3.02 -11.61
C GLY A 47 9.29 -2.90 -12.22
N SER A 48 10.35 -2.88 -11.40
CA SER A 48 11.74 -2.67 -11.83
C SER A 48 11.98 -1.29 -12.45
N GLY A 49 11.23 -0.28 -12.04
CA GLY A 49 11.36 1.12 -12.47
C GLY A 49 10.38 1.55 -13.56
N ASP A 50 9.49 0.66 -14.02
CA ASP A 50 8.56 0.96 -15.13
C ASP A 50 7.16 1.39 -14.65
N ALA A 51 6.78 1.14 -13.37
CA ALA A 51 5.42 1.36 -12.89
C ALA A 51 4.96 2.82 -12.99
N GLU A 52 5.81 3.78 -12.66
CA GLU A 52 5.50 5.21 -12.78
C GLU A 52 5.23 5.61 -14.23
N LYS A 53 6.07 5.14 -15.17
CA LYS A 53 5.87 5.41 -16.60
C LYS A 53 4.59 4.78 -17.12
N ILE A 54 4.31 3.53 -16.75
CA ILE A 54 3.08 2.83 -17.12
C ILE A 54 1.86 3.61 -16.63
N LEU A 55 1.87 4.05 -15.36
CA LEU A 55 0.78 4.85 -14.81
C LEU A 55 0.64 6.19 -15.53
N GLY A 56 1.75 6.91 -15.76
CA GLY A 56 1.75 8.19 -16.48
C GLY A 56 1.18 8.07 -17.88
N ASP A 57 1.60 7.05 -18.63
CA ASP A 57 1.10 6.80 -20.01
C ASP A 57 -0.41 6.49 -20.02
N ILE A 58 -0.94 5.80 -18.98
CA ILE A 58 -2.37 5.50 -18.87
C ILE A 58 -3.17 6.76 -18.45
N LEU A 59 -2.63 7.56 -17.53
CA LEU A 59 -3.33 8.73 -16.99
C LEU A 59 -3.23 9.97 -17.88
N ARG A 60 -2.40 9.98 -18.91
CA ARG A 60 -2.28 11.10 -19.88
C ARG A 60 -3.62 11.46 -20.50
N ASP A 61 -4.36 10.45 -20.90
CA ASP A 61 -5.64 10.58 -21.57
C ASP A 61 -6.82 10.32 -20.61
N CYS A 62 -6.60 10.51 -19.30
CA CYS A 62 -7.59 10.30 -18.25
C CYS A 62 -8.20 11.65 -17.85
N PRO A 63 -9.46 11.93 -18.20
CA PRO A 63 -10.12 13.18 -17.85
C PRO A 63 -10.51 13.27 -16.37
N GLU A 64 -10.59 12.13 -15.68
CA GLU A 64 -10.99 12.04 -14.29
C GLU A 64 -9.93 12.65 -13.36
N GLN A 65 -10.39 13.29 -12.29
CA GLN A 65 -9.50 13.79 -11.24
C GLN A 65 -8.99 12.62 -10.40
N VAL A 66 -7.72 12.27 -10.59
CA VAL A 66 -7.05 11.23 -9.83
C VAL A 66 -5.90 11.81 -9.00
N THR A 67 -5.61 11.16 -7.88
CA THR A 67 -4.49 11.49 -7.02
C THR A 67 -3.43 10.39 -7.10
N VAL A 68 -2.16 10.78 -7.02
CA VAL A 68 -1.03 9.86 -7.11
C VAL A 68 -0.10 10.06 -5.92
N THR A 69 0.23 8.96 -5.24
CA THR A 69 1.36 8.88 -4.31
C THR A 69 2.56 8.26 -5.00
N THR A 70 3.73 8.91 -4.90
CA THR A 70 5.02 8.28 -5.22
C THR A 70 5.99 8.42 -4.05
N LYS A 71 7.18 7.83 -4.15
CA LYS A 71 8.05 7.63 -3.01
C LYS A 71 9.53 7.85 -3.37
N PHE A 72 10.35 8.07 -2.32
CA PHE A 72 11.80 8.14 -2.41
C PHE A 72 12.45 7.28 -1.32
N GLY A 73 13.62 6.71 -1.59
CA GLY A 73 14.42 5.96 -0.60
C GLY A 73 14.78 4.55 -1.06
N LEU A 74 13.90 3.86 -1.79
CA LEU A 74 14.19 2.56 -2.37
C LEU A 74 14.44 2.71 -3.88
N LEU A 75 15.63 2.33 -4.32
CA LEU A 75 16.02 2.38 -5.72
C LEU A 75 15.76 1.04 -6.42
N PRO A 76 15.40 1.05 -7.71
CA PRO A 76 15.31 -0.18 -8.49
C PRO A 76 16.68 -0.86 -8.53
N ALA A 77 16.71 -2.19 -8.35
CA ALA A 77 17.95 -2.96 -8.49
C ALA A 77 18.58 -2.67 -9.84
N LYS A 78 19.87 -2.27 -9.85
CA LYS A 78 20.64 -2.02 -11.07
C LYS A 78 20.94 -3.35 -11.78
N VAL A 79 19.92 -3.94 -12.41
CA VAL A 79 20.10 -5.10 -13.29
C VAL A 79 20.30 -4.59 -14.71
N PRO A 80 21.43 -4.88 -15.36
CA PRO A 80 21.67 -4.47 -16.74
C PRO A 80 20.52 -4.91 -17.67
N GLY A 81 20.03 -4.00 -18.52
CA GLY A 81 18.84 -4.25 -19.37
C GLY A 81 18.92 -5.50 -20.24
N LYS A 82 20.14 -5.84 -20.72
CA LYS A 82 20.40 -7.10 -21.46
C LYS A 82 20.17 -8.35 -20.59
N LEU A 83 20.52 -8.31 -19.31
CA LEU A 83 20.31 -9.41 -18.37
C LEU A 83 18.83 -9.53 -17.98
N ARG A 84 18.12 -8.40 -17.89
CA ARG A 84 16.65 -8.37 -17.67
C ARG A 84 15.88 -9.10 -18.76
N ALA A 85 16.22 -8.89 -20.02
CA ALA A 85 15.55 -9.50 -21.16
C ALA A 85 15.71 -11.03 -21.17
N ILE A 86 16.83 -11.54 -20.67
CA ILE A 86 17.14 -12.98 -20.64
C ILE A 86 16.56 -13.64 -19.38
N VAL A 87 16.70 -13.01 -18.22
CA VAL A 87 16.32 -13.59 -16.93
C VAL A 87 14.79 -13.62 -16.73
N ARG A 88 14.07 -12.60 -17.23
CA ARG A 88 12.61 -12.50 -17.07
C ARG A 88 11.80 -13.67 -17.66
N PRO A 89 12.06 -14.16 -18.89
CA PRO A 89 11.34 -15.30 -19.43
C PRO A 89 11.73 -16.64 -18.76
N VAL A 90 12.98 -16.79 -18.29
CA VAL A 90 13.46 -18.00 -17.59
C VAL A 90 12.83 -18.11 -16.21
N LEU A 91 12.78 -17.03 -15.44
CA LEU A 91 12.13 -16.99 -14.12
C LEU A 91 10.61 -17.23 -14.17
N ARG A 92 9.96 -16.94 -15.31
CA ARG A 92 8.53 -17.24 -15.50
C ARG A 92 8.25 -18.74 -15.73
N ARG A 93 9.18 -19.49 -16.27
CA ARG A 93 8.99 -20.89 -16.70
C ARG A 93 9.36 -21.95 -15.66
N VAL A 94 10.18 -21.61 -14.67
CA VAL A 94 10.69 -22.59 -13.70
C VAL A 94 10.13 -22.31 -12.30
N LYS A 95 9.19 -23.13 -11.84
CA LYS A 95 8.50 -22.98 -10.54
C LYS A 95 9.44 -22.84 -9.32
N GLY A 96 10.60 -23.53 -9.32
CA GLY A 96 11.58 -23.46 -8.21
C GLY A 96 12.42 -22.18 -8.17
N LEU A 97 12.64 -21.52 -9.31
CA LEU A 97 13.40 -20.26 -9.39
C LEU A 97 12.61 -19.01 -8.97
N LYS A 98 11.27 -19.11 -8.90
CA LYS A 98 10.44 -18.02 -8.36
C LYS A 98 10.79 -17.66 -6.92
N GLN A 99 10.99 -18.65 -6.07
CA GLN A 99 11.37 -18.43 -4.66
C GLN A 99 12.79 -17.87 -4.53
N LEU A 100 13.70 -18.30 -5.39
CA LEU A 100 15.06 -17.76 -5.43
C LEU A 100 15.09 -16.34 -5.98
N ALA A 101 14.29 -16.02 -6.99
CA ALA A 101 14.13 -14.68 -7.53
C ALA A 101 13.46 -13.72 -6.54
N VAL A 102 12.43 -14.18 -5.82
CA VAL A 102 11.81 -13.42 -4.72
C VAL A 102 12.82 -13.21 -3.58
N LYS A 103 13.63 -14.21 -3.22
CA LYS A 103 14.73 -14.04 -2.26
C LYS A 103 15.81 -13.08 -2.76
N LEU A 104 16.18 -13.12 -4.04
CA LEU A 104 17.16 -12.19 -4.64
C LEU A 104 16.61 -10.77 -4.78
N ILE A 105 15.31 -10.63 -5.10
CA ILE A 105 14.61 -9.35 -5.14
C ILE A 105 14.47 -8.81 -3.71
N ASN A 106 14.07 -9.62 -2.73
CA ASN A 106 14.03 -9.24 -1.33
C ASN A 106 15.44 -8.97 -0.75
N TYR A 107 16.49 -9.60 -1.28
CA TYR A 107 17.88 -9.31 -0.91
C TYR A 107 18.36 -7.95 -1.43
N SER A 108 17.83 -7.48 -2.57
CA SER A 108 18.07 -6.12 -3.08
C SER A 108 17.32 -5.01 -2.34
N HIS A 109 16.43 -5.36 -1.40
CA HIS A 109 15.70 -4.46 -0.51
C HIS A 109 16.39 -4.29 0.85
N ARG A 110 17.71 -4.46 0.92
CA ARG A 110 18.44 -4.17 2.16
C ARG A 110 18.50 -2.65 2.38
N PRO A 111 18.27 -2.20 3.63
CA PRO A 111 18.41 -0.79 4.03
C PRO A 111 19.79 -0.20 3.69
N ASP A 112 20.80 -1.05 3.57
CA ASP A 112 22.20 -0.66 3.31
C ASP A 112 22.45 -0.07 1.93
N ILE A 113 21.46 -0.07 1.02
CA ILE A 113 21.59 0.51 -0.34
C ILE A 113 20.93 1.90 -0.42
N GLN A 114 20.37 2.39 0.67
CA GLN A 114 19.82 3.75 0.73
C GLN A 114 20.96 4.76 0.87
N CYS A 115 21.53 5.14 -0.25
CA CYS A 115 22.49 6.26 -0.31
C CYS A 115 21.69 7.56 -0.50
N PHE A 116 21.43 8.29 0.59
CA PHE A 116 20.90 9.64 0.50
C PHE A 116 22.04 10.65 0.41
N LYS A 117 21.98 11.50 -0.60
CA LYS A 117 22.84 12.69 -0.72
C LYS A 117 21.95 13.92 -0.83
N PRO A 118 22.38 15.08 -0.34
CA PRO A 118 21.66 16.33 -0.60
C PRO A 118 21.38 16.51 -2.09
N GLY A 119 20.13 16.85 -2.44
CA GLY A 119 19.65 16.96 -3.82
C GLY A 119 19.07 15.68 -4.42
N ASP A 120 19.31 14.49 -3.86
CA ASP A 120 18.81 13.21 -4.39
C ASP A 120 17.29 13.14 -4.36
N LEU A 121 16.64 13.66 -3.32
CA LEU A 121 15.19 13.64 -3.17
C LEU A 121 14.52 14.53 -4.23
N LEU A 122 14.99 15.74 -4.44
CA LEU A 122 14.48 16.64 -5.48
C LEU A 122 14.72 16.07 -6.88
N ALA A 123 15.89 15.53 -7.14
CA ALA A 123 16.21 14.89 -8.43
C ALA A 123 15.31 13.66 -8.68
N SER A 124 15.01 12.88 -7.63
CA SER A 124 14.07 11.75 -7.71
C SER A 124 12.65 12.23 -7.99
N ALA A 125 12.19 13.30 -7.33
CA ALA A 125 10.86 13.87 -7.55
C ALA A 125 10.70 14.37 -8.99
N GLU A 126 11.69 15.04 -9.54
CA GLU A 126 11.70 15.46 -10.95
C GLU A 126 11.66 14.26 -11.90
N ALA A 127 12.42 13.20 -11.61
CA ALA A 127 12.42 11.99 -12.41
C ALA A 127 11.04 11.29 -12.36
N SER A 128 10.42 11.23 -11.19
CA SER A 128 9.06 10.71 -11.01
C SER A 128 8.03 11.54 -11.77
N MET A 129 8.10 12.88 -11.68
CA MET A 129 7.21 13.77 -12.42
C MET A 129 7.34 13.59 -13.94
N ARG A 130 8.56 13.43 -14.46
CA ARG A 130 8.78 13.14 -15.89
C ARG A 130 8.13 11.82 -16.32
N LYS A 131 8.24 10.76 -15.51
CA LYS A 131 7.64 9.45 -15.81
C LYS A 131 6.12 9.46 -15.66
N LEU A 132 5.61 10.08 -14.61
CA LEU A 132 4.18 10.23 -14.34
C LEU A 132 3.50 11.23 -15.27
N GLN A 133 4.28 12.13 -15.92
CA GLN A 133 3.81 13.22 -16.78
C GLN A 133 2.89 14.19 -16.02
N ARG A 134 3.03 14.24 -14.69
CA ARG A 134 2.32 15.12 -13.75
C ARG A 134 3.03 15.18 -12.41
N PRO A 135 2.83 16.23 -11.60
CA PRO A 135 3.25 16.22 -10.20
C PRO A 135 2.57 15.09 -9.43
N ALA A 136 3.23 14.55 -8.43
CA ALA A 136 2.59 13.68 -7.45
C ALA A 136 1.74 14.51 -6.48
N ASN A 137 0.60 13.99 -6.05
CA ASN A 137 -0.19 14.65 -5.00
C ASN A 137 0.45 14.44 -3.63
N ILE A 138 1.00 13.24 -3.41
CA ILE A 138 1.68 12.86 -2.17
C ILE A 138 3.06 12.30 -2.51
N PHE A 139 4.08 12.75 -1.78
CA PHE A 139 5.44 12.25 -1.91
C PHE A 139 5.93 11.73 -0.56
N LEU A 140 6.27 10.44 -0.50
CA LEU A 140 6.65 9.77 0.74
C LEU A 140 8.14 9.39 0.76
N LEU A 141 8.76 9.50 1.92
CA LEU A 141 10.01 8.78 2.19
C LEU A 141 9.68 7.29 2.38
N HIS A 142 10.34 6.41 1.62
CA HIS A 142 9.98 5.00 1.52
C HIS A 142 10.89 4.13 2.38
N ASP A 143 10.39 3.69 3.54
CA ASP A 143 11.11 2.83 4.50
C ASP A 143 12.55 3.31 4.74
N MET A 144 12.75 4.62 4.81
CA MET A 144 14.06 5.22 4.99
C MET A 144 14.59 4.96 6.40
N VAL A 145 15.90 4.77 6.48
CA VAL A 145 16.60 4.68 7.76
C VAL A 145 16.42 6.00 8.51
N ARG A 146 16.12 5.93 9.80
CA ARG A 146 15.80 7.09 10.65
C ARG A 146 16.82 8.22 10.51
N VAL A 147 18.12 7.91 10.52
CA VAL A 147 19.20 8.90 10.41
C VAL A 147 19.10 9.75 9.13
N HIS A 148 18.56 9.20 8.05
CA HIS A 148 18.34 9.94 6.81
C HIS A 148 17.04 10.74 6.83
N SER A 149 15.96 10.17 7.35
CA SER A 149 14.66 10.86 7.43
C SER A 149 14.66 12.03 8.42
N GLU A 150 15.52 12.01 9.44
CA GLU A 150 15.70 13.08 10.41
C GLU A 150 16.71 14.16 9.98
N SER A 151 17.46 13.96 8.89
CA SER A 151 18.47 14.93 8.48
C SER A 151 17.86 16.27 8.05
N GLU A 152 18.49 17.39 8.43
CA GLU A 152 18.05 18.74 8.01
C GLU A 152 17.96 18.88 6.50
N ALA A 153 18.86 18.21 5.75
CA ALA A 153 18.84 18.21 4.31
C ALA A 153 17.56 17.59 3.75
N VAL A 154 17.15 16.42 4.25
CA VAL A 154 15.88 15.76 3.83
C VAL A 154 14.67 16.61 4.18
N VAL A 155 14.62 17.13 5.40
CA VAL A 155 13.52 18.01 5.85
C VAL A 155 13.45 19.26 4.97
N GLY A 156 14.59 19.88 4.67
CA GLY A 156 14.66 21.04 3.78
C GLY A 156 14.17 20.72 2.36
N GLU A 157 14.56 19.57 1.81
CA GLU A 157 14.11 19.13 0.48
C GLU A 157 12.62 18.77 0.45
N LEU A 158 12.05 18.17 1.51
CA LEU A 158 10.61 17.94 1.63
C LEU A 158 9.81 19.26 1.62
N HIS A 159 10.30 20.29 2.33
CA HIS A 159 9.68 21.61 2.27
C HIS A 159 9.77 22.22 0.86
N GLN A 160 10.91 22.02 0.18
CA GLN A 160 11.10 22.51 -1.18
C GLN A 160 10.18 21.80 -2.18
N LEU A 161 9.92 20.49 -2.05
CA LEU A 161 8.97 19.76 -2.89
C LEU A 161 7.57 20.41 -2.87
N LYS A 162 7.10 20.80 -1.69
CA LYS A 162 5.80 21.50 -1.54
C LYS A 162 5.86 22.89 -2.17
N LYS A 163 6.95 23.62 -1.95
CA LYS A 163 7.12 24.99 -2.48
C LYS A 163 7.21 25.04 -4.01
N THR A 164 7.85 24.06 -4.62
CA THR A 164 8.00 23.95 -6.08
C THR A 164 6.80 23.32 -6.78
N GLY A 165 5.81 22.81 -6.02
CA GLY A 165 4.64 22.15 -6.57
C GLY A 165 4.87 20.73 -7.08
N TYR A 166 6.00 20.11 -6.75
CA TYR A 166 6.26 18.70 -7.08
C TYR A 166 5.39 17.74 -6.26
N ALA A 167 4.98 18.15 -5.07
CA ALA A 167 4.00 17.46 -4.25
C ALA A 167 3.11 18.44 -3.49
N ALA A 168 1.83 18.11 -3.32
CA ALA A 168 0.93 18.86 -2.46
C ALA A 168 1.13 18.50 -0.98
N LEU A 169 1.35 17.21 -0.70
CA LEU A 169 1.60 16.68 0.64
C LEU A 169 2.90 15.86 0.66
N THR A 170 3.59 15.92 1.79
CA THR A 170 4.77 15.09 2.05
C THR A 170 4.55 14.20 3.26
N GLY A 171 5.20 13.06 3.30
CA GLY A 171 5.06 12.11 4.37
C GLY A 171 6.14 11.03 4.40
N ILE A 172 5.89 10.00 5.18
CA ILE A 172 6.84 8.90 5.39
C ILE A 172 6.11 7.54 5.43
N SER A 173 6.74 6.50 4.90
CA SER A 173 6.29 5.11 5.06
C SER A 173 7.28 4.31 5.90
N GLY A 174 6.77 3.32 6.67
CA GLY A 174 7.60 2.47 7.49
C GLY A 174 6.82 1.67 8.52
N SER A 175 7.52 1.18 9.56
CA SER A 175 6.89 0.55 10.70
C SER A 175 6.15 1.58 11.56
N GLU A 176 5.08 1.17 12.25
CA GLU A 176 4.34 2.07 13.13
C GLU A 176 5.25 2.73 14.19
N ALA A 177 6.15 1.95 14.79
CA ALA A 177 7.07 2.45 15.83
C ALA A 177 7.98 3.57 15.31
N ASP A 178 8.63 3.35 14.15
CA ASP A 178 9.49 4.37 13.54
C ASP A 178 8.70 5.62 13.15
N LEU A 179 7.50 5.43 12.58
CA LEU A 179 6.65 6.55 12.16
C LEU A 179 6.20 7.40 13.34
N ARG A 180 5.84 6.78 14.48
CA ARG A 180 5.48 7.51 15.70
C ARG A 180 6.64 8.37 16.21
N GLU A 181 7.83 7.79 16.31
CA GLU A 181 9.01 8.52 16.76
C GLU A 181 9.34 9.70 15.83
N LEU A 182 9.32 9.48 14.52
CA LEU A 182 9.61 10.53 13.54
C LEU A 182 8.56 11.65 13.54
N CYS A 183 7.29 11.32 13.67
CA CYS A 183 6.22 12.32 13.74
C CYS A 183 6.30 13.16 15.02
N LEU A 184 6.72 12.56 16.14
CA LEU A 184 6.96 13.29 17.40
C LEU A 184 8.20 14.19 17.32
N ALA A 185 9.27 13.69 16.71
CA ALA A 185 10.52 14.45 16.57
C ALA A 185 10.39 15.65 15.62
N HIS A 186 9.55 15.51 14.59
CA HIS A 186 9.39 16.51 13.52
C HIS A 186 7.90 16.84 13.26
N PRO A 187 7.20 17.46 14.23
CA PRO A 187 5.81 17.86 14.05
C PRO A 187 5.69 18.82 12.85
N ALA A 188 4.64 18.65 12.06
CA ALA A 188 4.34 19.43 10.84
C ALA A 188 5.24 19.16 9.60
N VAL A 189 6.25 18.30 9.68
CA VAL A 189 7.03 17.88 8.49
C VAL A 189 6.26 16.85 7.69
N TYR A 190 5.68 15.86 8.36
CA TYR A 190 4.95 14.76 7.75
C TYR A 190 3.44 14.98 7.89
N SER A 191 2.77 15.17 6.74
CA SER A 191 1.31 15.32 6.69
C SER A 191 0.60 13.98 6.44
N VAL A 192 1.35 12.97 5.96
CA VAL A 192 0.82 11.65 5.61
C VAL A 192 1.79 10.57 6.08
N THR A 193 1.25 9.51 6.67
CA THR A 193 1.98 8.27 6.97
C THR A 193 1.46 7.13 6.12
N GLN A 194 2.35 6.19 5.73
CA GLN A 194 1.94 4.95 5.08
C GLN A 194 2.53 3.75 5.81
N LEU A 195 1.65 2.86 6.29
CA LEU A 195 2.04 1.73 7.14
C LEU A 195 1.19 0.50 6.90
N GLU A 196 1.70 -0.65 7.32
CA GLU A 196 0.90 -1.87 7.35
C GLU A 196 -0.21 -1.75 8.40
N ASN A 197 -1.43 -2.15 8.02
CA ASN A 197 -2.53 -2.38 8.94
C ASN A 197 -3.34 -3.56 8.43
N SER A 198 -3.31 -4.66 9.15
CA SER A 198 -3.99 -5.89 8.81
C SER A 198 -4.48 -6.60 10.07
N LEU A 199 -5.34 -7.60 9.91
CA LEU A 199 -5.79 -8.42 11.04
C LEU A 199 -4.65 -9.14 11.78
N SER A 200 -3.54 -9.42 11.10
CA SER A 200 -2.35 -10.03 11.71
C SER A 200 -1.36 -9.03 12.29
N ASN A 201 -1.46 -7.76 11.91
CA ASN A 201 -0.59 -6.68 12.37
C ASN A 201 -1.41 -5.38 12.46
N PRO A 202 -2.29 -5.27 13.48
CA PRO A 202 -3.11 -4.09 13.66
C PRO A 202 -2.27 -2.90 14.14
N ALA A 203 -2.47 -1.73 13.51
CA ALA A 203 -1.81 -0.49 13.86
C ALA A 203 -2.75 0.42 14.68
N ASP A 204 -2.20 1.13 15.66
CA ASP A 204 -2.93 2.20 16.34
C ASP A 204 -2.92 3.49 15.51
N LEU A 205 -3.92 3.62 14.63
CA LEU A 205 -4.08 4.80 13.78
C LEU A 205 -4.59 6.04 14.54
N GLY A 206 -5.08 5.86 15.77
CA GLY A 206 -5.58 6.95 16.60
C GLY A 206 -4.51 7.99 16.93
N PHE A 207 -3.29 7.55 17.13
CA PHE A 207 -2.14 8.44 17.34
C PHE A 207 -1.94 9.41 16.16
N PHE A 208 -1.90 8.91 14.93
CA PHE A 208 -1.70 9.74 13.74
C PHE A 208 -2.87 10.71 13.52
N LYS A 209 -4.10 10.20 13.69
CA LYS A 209 -5.32 11.02 13.59
C LYS A 209 -5.33 12.17 14.59
N SER A 210 -4.99 11.91 15.86
CA SER A 210 -4.95 12.95 16.90
C SER A 210 -3.84 13.99 16.66
N SER A 211 -2.79 13.59 15.94
CA SER A 211 -1.70 14.49 15.52
C SER A 211 -2.00 15.23 14.20
N GLY A 212 -3.20 15.10 13.63
CA GLY A 212 -3.57 15.74 12.37
C GLY A 212 -2.90 15.12 11.13
N ILE A 213 -2.38 13.89 11.25
CA ILE A 213 -1.66 13.19 10.19
C ILE A 213 -2.61 12.16 9.55
N SER A 214 -2.76 12.21 8.23
CA SER A 214 -3.55 11.24 7.47
C SER A 214 -2.78 9.93 7.31
N SER A 215 -3.48 8.78 7.42
CA SER A 215 -2.86 7.47 7.27
C SER A 215 -3.29 6.79 5.97
N ILE A 216 -2.33 6.32 5.20
CA ILE A 216 -2.51 5.37 4.09
C ILE A 216 -2.11 4.01 4.61
N THR A 217 -3.01 3.03 4.61
CA THR A 217 -2.70 1.69 5.10
C THR A 217 -2.62 0.67 3.97
N HIS A 218 -1.82 -0.36 4.14
CA HIS A 218 -1.62 -1.42 3.14
C HIS A 218 -1.60 -2.82 3.76
N ARG A 219 -1.54 -3.87 2.91
CA ARG A 219 -1.45 -5.30 3.27
C ARG A 219 -2.68 -5.89 3.96
N ALA A 220 -3.79 -5.19 4.06
CA ALA A 220 -5.01 -5.68 4.69
C ALA A 220 -5.41 -7.08 4.20
N ILE A 221 -5.47 -7.28 2.87
CA ILE A 221 -5.93 -8.54 2.27
C ILE A 221 -4.98 -9.70 2.60
N MET A 222 -3.68 -9.55 2.36
CA MET A 222 -2.74 -10.68 2.50
C MET A 222 -2.64 -11.14 3.96
N GLY A 223 -2.41 -10.21 4.89
CA GLY A 223 -2.38 -10.52 6.32
C GLY A 223 -3.72 -11.03 6.84
N GLY A 224 -4.84 -10.45 6.37
CA GLY A 224 -6.19 -10.87 6.75
C GLY A 224 -6.51 -12.29 6.31
N PHE A 225 -6.22 -12.66 5.05
CA PHE A 225 -6.45 -14.02 4.55
C PHE A 225 -5.64 -15.07 5.31
N GLU A 226 -4.35 -14.83 5.50
CA GLU A 226 -3.47 -15.77 6.20
C GLU A 226 -3.96 -15.98 7.64
N HIS A 227 -4.31 -14.90 8.31
CA HIS A 227 -4.74 -14.97 9.70
C HIS A 227 -6.11 -15.63 9.87
N LEU A 228 -7.11 -15.28 9.07
CA LEU A 228 -8.43 -15.90 9.12
C LEU A 228 -8.37 -17.40 8.77
N ASN A 229 -7.66 -17.77 7.72
CA ASN A 229 -7.48 -19.17 7.37
C ASN A 229 -6.81 -19.96 8.51
N PHE A 230 -5.83 -19.35 9.20
CA PHE A 230 -5.23 -19.97 10.38
C PHE A 230 -6.24 -20.19 11.49
N LEU A 231 -7.08 -19.19 11.81
CA LEU A 231 -8.10 -19.30 12.86
C LEU A 231 -9.18 -20.34 12.53
N PHE A 232 -9.70 -20.34 11.31
CA PHE A 232 -10.69 -21.34 10.88
C PHE A 232 -10.14 -22.77 10.95
N ARG A 233 -8.85 -22.95 10.69
CA ARG A 233 -8.21 -24.27 10.67
C ARG A 233 -7.80 -24.77 12.05
N PHE A 234 -7.30 -23.88 12.91
CA PHE A 234 -6.60 -24.29 14.12
C PHE A 234 -7.26 -23.85 15.43
N ARG A 235 -8.27 -22.98 15.40
CA ARG A 235 -9.01 -22.58 16.61
C ARG A 235 -10.36 -23.31 16.67
N PRO A 236 -10.55 -24.27 17.59
CA PRO A 236 -11.81 -24.95 17.76
C PRO A 236 -12.95 -23.96 18.04
N GLY A 237 -14.09 -24.15 17.37
CA GLY A 237 -15.29 -23.32 17.56
C GLY A 237 -15.24 -21.93 16.90
N PHE A 238 -14.11 -21.51 16.30
CA PHE A 238 -14.02 -20.21 15.65
C PHE A 238 -15.06 -20.05 14.53
N GLY A 239 -15.25 -21.05 13.69
CA GLY A 239 -16.26 -21.05 12.64
C GLY A 239 -17.68 -20.87 13.18
N GLN A 240 -18.03 -21.51 14.30
CA GLN A 240 -19.34 -21.38 14.93
C GLN A 240 -19.56 -19.98 15.52
N ILE A 241 -18.52 -19.39 16.14
CA ILE A 241 -18.57 -18.02 16.63
C ILE A 241 -18.76 -17.06 15.45
N TRP A 242 -18.00 -17.25 14.37
CA TRP A 242 -18.10 -16.45 13.17
C TRP A 242 -19.50 -16.50 12.55
N GLU A 243 -20.06 -17.70 12.39
CA GLU A 243 -21.42 -17.89 11.86
C GLU A 243 -22.47 -17.15 12.71
N ARG A 244 -22.37 -17.27 14.02
CA ARG A 244 -23.30 -16.61 14.95
C ARG A 244 -23.19 -15.09 14.93
N GLU A 245 -21.98 -14.54 14.94
CA GLU A 245 -21.75 -13.10 15.09
C GLU A 245 -21.85 -12.36 13.73
N ILE A 246 -21.45 -13.01 12.65
CA ILE A 246 -21.28 -12.38 11.33
C ILE A 246 -22.32 -12.90 10.33
N GLY A 247 -22.58 -14.22 10.31
CA GLY A 247 -23.54 -14.85 9.43
C GLY A 247 -23.18 -14.84 7.95
N LEU A 248 -21.93 -14.54 7.60
CA LEU A 248 -21.45 -14.53 6.21
C LEU A 248 -20.66 -15.79 5.90
N ASP A 249 -20.94 -16.40 4.74
CA ASP A 249 -20.18 -17.53 4.23
C ASP A 249 -18.79 -17.09 3.73
N VAL A 250 -17.79 -17.30 4.56
CA VAL A 250 -16.40 -16.99 4.29
C VAL A 250 -15.63 -18.11 3.55
N SER A 251 -16.29 -19.22 3.21
CA SER A 251 -15.74 -20.18 2.26
C SER A 251 -15.66 -19.58 0.86
N ASN A 252 -16.52 -18.61 0.54
CA ASN A 252 -16.44 -17.78 -0.64
C ASN A 252 -15.31 -16.74 -0.49
N GLN A 253 -14.22 -16.93 -1.24
CA GLN A 253 -13.05 -16.05 -1.18
C GLN A 253 -13.34 -14.59 -1.56
N ASP A 254 -14.32 -14.32 -2.39
CA ASP A 254 -14.69 -12.96 -2.79
C ASP A 254 -15.42 -12.24 -1.66
N VAL A 255 -16.33 -12.94 -0.95
CA VAL A 255 -16.96 -12.45 0.28
C VAL A 255 -15.91 -12.19 1.35
N LEU A 256 -15.02 -13.15 1.59
CA LEU A 256 -13.95 -13.00 2.57
C LEU A 256 -13.03 -11.80 2.26
N MET A 257 -12.70 -11.59 0.99
CA MET A 257 -11.90 -10.43 0.55
C MET A 257 -12.63 -9.12 0.84
N GLN A 258 -13.92 -9.05 0.56
CA GLN A 258 -14.72 -7.85 0.83
C GLN A 258 -14.80 -7.57 2.34
N VAL A 259 -15.08 -8.58 3.15
CA VAL A 259 -15.09 -8.48 4.63
C VAL A 259 -13.76 -7.94 5.17
N ILE A 260 -12.64 -8.49 4.72
CA ILE A 260 -11.31 -8.02 5.17
C ILE A 260 -11.08 -6.55 4.81
N LEU A 261 -11.49 -6.13 3.61
CA LEU A 261 -11.38 -4.73 3.20
C LEU A 261 -12.28 -3.80 3.99
N GLU A 262 -13.51 -4.23 4.28
CA GLU A 262 -14.46 -3.46 5.10
C GLU A 262 -13.92 -3.25 6.51
N LEU A 263 -13.33 -4.28 7.12
CA LEU A 263 -12.66 -4.16 8.41
C LEU A 263 -11.49 -3.16 8.35
N ALA A 264 -10.64 -3.25 7.30
CA ALA A 264 -9.54 -2.32 7.15
C ALA A 264 -10.01 -0.86 6.93
N LEU A 265 -11.11 -0.67 6.21
CA LEU A 265 -11.77 0.63 6.03
C LEU A 265 -12.38 1.15 7.33
N PHE A 266 -12.98 0.27 8.12
CA PHE A 266 -13.54 0.59 9.44
C PHE A 266 -12.43 1.04 10.41
N GLU A 267 -11.30 0.33 10.45
CA GLU A 267 -10.14 0.71 11.28
C GLU A 267 -9.49 2.04 10.82
N ASN A 268 -9.44 2.32 9.53
CA ASN A 268 -8.87 3.54 8.97
C ASN A 268 -9.94 4.52 8.46
N GLN A 269 -10.86 4.95 9.31
CA GLN A 269 -11.99 5.79 8.93
C GLN A 269 -11.61 7.12 8.29
N ALA A 270 -10.51 7.73 8.72
CA ALA A 270 -10.06 9.05 8.26
C ALA A 270 -9.04 9.01 7.10
N GLY A 271 -8.59 7.80 6.69
CA GLY A 271 -7.52 7.65 5.70
C GLY A 271 -7.91 6.81 4.49
N THR A 272 -6.90 6.30 3.83
CA THR A 272 -7.01 5.47 2.62
C THR A 272 -6.47 4.08 2.86
N VAL A 273 -7.19 3.06 2.40
CA VAL A 273 -6.75 1.65 2.42
C VAL A 273 -6.27 1.28 1.02
N LEU A 274 -5.02 0.83 0.88
CA LEU A 274 -4.49 0.38 -0.40
C LEU A 274 -4.83 -1.08 -0.67
N PHE A 275 -5.31 -1.29 -1.87
CA PHE A 275 -5.60 -2.60 -2.44
C PHE A 275 -4.82 -2.78 -3.75
N SER A 276 -4.39 -3.99 -4.05
CA SER A 276 -3.72 -4.32 -5.32
C SER A 276 -4.27 -5.61 -5.90
N SER A 277 -4.50 -5.63 -7.20
CA SER A 277 -4.90 -6.83 -7.92
C SER A 277 -4.42 -6.81 -9.38
N THR A 278 -4.18 -7.99 -9.93
CA THR A 278 -3.96 -8.20 -11.37
C THR A 278 -5.21 -8.69 -12.10
N ARG A 279 -6.37 -8.71 -11.42
CA ARG A 279 -7.66 -9.18 -11.94
C ARG A 279 -8.70 -8.07 -11.84
N PRO A 280 -9.28 -7.60 -12.96
CA PRO A 280 -10.31 -6.56 -12.96
C PRO A 280 -11.53 -6.89 -12.10
N GLU A 281 -11.92 -8.16 -12.05
CA GLU A 281 -13.07 -8.63 -11.26
C GLU A 281 -12.86 -8.36 -9.77
N ARG A 282 -11.66 -8.62 -9.25
CA ARG A 282 -11.29 -8.34 -7.86
C ARG A 282 -11.26 -6.84 -7.52
N ILE A 283 -10.96 -5.99 -8.51
CA ILE A 283 -11.02 -4.54 -8.32
C ILE A 283 -12.46 -4.10 -8.08
N LYS A 284 -13.42 -4.66 -8.80
CA LYS A 284 -14.85 -4.38 -8.61
C LYS A 284 -15.35 -4.85 -7.25
N ILE A 285 -14.94 -6.05 -6.81
CA ILE A 285 -15.28 -6.56 -5.48
C ILE A 285 -14.68 -5.67 -4.38
N ALA A 286 -13.42 -5.25 -4.55
CA ALA A 286 -12.80 -4.34 -3.60
C ALA A 286 -13.54 -2.99 -3.52
N ALA A 287 -13.98 -2.44 -4.63
CA ALA A 287 -14.78 -1.22 -4.65
C ALA A 287 -16.15 -1.39 -3.97
N ALA A 288 -16.73 -2.59 -4.01
CA ALA A 288 -17.97 -2.89 -3.32
C ALA A 288 -17.85 -2.75 -1.80
N ALA A 289 -16.67 -2.99 -1.21
CA ALA A 289 -16.43 -2.77 0.21
C ALA A 289 -16.67 -1.31 0.66
N VAL A 290 -16.59 -0.35 -0.25
CA VAL A 290 -16.91 1.07 0.00
C VAL A 290 -18.36 1.41 -0.37
N GLN A 291 -18.84 0.84 -1.49
CA GLN A 291 -20.11 1.25 -2.10
C GLN A 291 -21.31 0.48 -1.56
N LYS A 292 -21.12 -0.79 -1.23
CA LYS A 292 -22.15 -1.75 -0.79
C LYS A 292 -21.57 -2.67 0.29
N PRO A 293 -21.27 -2.14 1.48
CA PRO A 293 -20.68 -2.94 2.54
C PRO A 293 -21.62 -4.10 2.95
N LEU A 294 -21.02 -5.24 3.24
CA LEU A 294 -21.68 -6.45 3.76
C LEU A 294 -21.83 -6.39 5.27
N LEU A 295 -20.92 -5.67 5.94
CA LEU A 295 -20.88 -5.55 7.39
C LEU A 295 -21.51 -4.25 7.87
N THR A 296 -22.22 -4.32 8.96
CA THR A 296 -22.59 -3.17 9.77
C THR A 296 -21.42 -2.75 10.67
N GLU A 297 -21.44 -1.54 11.19
CA GLU A 297 -20.41 -1.07 12.15
C GLU A 297 -20.38 -1.96 13.40
N VAL A 298 -21.53 -2.41 13.88
CA VAL A 298 -21.64 -3.33 15.03
C VAL A 298 -20.95 -4.66 14.74
N GLN A 299 -21.09 -5.19 13.54
CA GLN A 299 -20.41 -6.42 13.13
C GLN A 299 -18.89 -6.19 12.99
N CYS A 300 -18.45 -5.06 12.44
CA CYS A 300 -17.03 -4.69 12.41
C CYS A 300 -16.43 -4.64 13.82
N GLU A 301 -17.13 -4.01 14.77
CA GLU A 301 -16.72 -3.97 16.17
C GLU A 301 -16.70 -5.36 16.82
N GLY A 302 -17.68 -6.19 16.52
CA GLY A 302 -17.74 -7.59 17.01
C GLY A 302 -16.53 -8.39 16.50
N ILE A 303 -16.22 -8.29 15.22
CA ILE A 303 -15.05 -8.94 14.61
C ILE A 303 -13.77 -8.43 15.28
N ARG A 304 -13.62 -7.11 15.45
CA ARG A 304 -12.45 -6.52 16.11
C ARG A 304 -12.22 -7.09 17.50
N ARG A 305 -13.28 -7.17 18.31
CA ARG A 305 -13.22 -7.78 19.66
C ARG A 305 -12.81 -9.24 19.60
N LEU A 306 -13.40 -10.01 18.67
CA LEU A 306 -13.07 -11.41 18.48
C LEU A 306 -11.56 -11.62 18.18
N PHE A 307 -10.97 -10.72 17.39
CA PHE A 307 -9.54 -10.77 17.12
C PHE A 307 -8.68 -10.34 18.31
N GLN A 308 -9.09 -9.33 19.08
CA GLN A 308 -8.38 -8.93 20.29
C GLN A 308 -8.30 -10.07 21.31
N ASP A 309 -9.38 -10.82 21.50
CA ASP A 309 -9.41 -12.02 22.35
C ASP A 309 -8.44 -13.10 21.88
N VAL A 310 -8.29 -13.25 20.54
CA VAL A 310 -7.33 -14.20 19.95
C VAL A 310 -5.89 -13.78 20.22
N TYR A 311 -5.57 -12.48 20.19
CA TYR A 311 -4.23 -11.99 20.47
C TYR A 311 -3.86 -12.11 21.94
N GLN A 312 -4.82 -11.92 22.85
CA GLN A 312 -4.60 -12.08 24.29
C GLN A 312 -4.46 -13.56 24.70
N HIS A 313 -5.11 -14.46 23.95
CA HIS A 313 -5.08 -15.91 24.18
C HIS A 313 -4.68 -16.65 22.91
N PRO A 314 -3.39 -16.55 22.49
CA PRO A 314 -2.96 -17.21 21.25
C PRO A 314 -3.15 -18.73 21.36
N PRO A 315 -3.64 -19.38 20.29
CA PRO A 315 -3.75 -20.83 20.27
C PRO A 315 -2.37 -21.47 20.50
N ASP A 316 -2.35 -22.54 21.27
CA ASP A 316 -1.12 -23.27 21.58
C ASP A 316 -0.47 -23.72 20.25
N ARG A 317 0.74 -23.23 19.96
CA ARG A 317 1.45 -23.53 18.69
C ARG A 317 2.04 -24.96 18.66
N ARG A 318 1.62 -25.81 19.56
CA ARG A 318 2.08 -27.21 19.67
C ARG A 318 1.13 -28.16 18.94
N HIS A 319 1.02 -28.05 17.59
CA HIS A 319 0.53 -29.16 16.76
C HIS A 319 1.00 -28.97 15.33
#